data_a7e49f3640d2bfc0c08f6e67c59395f5
#
_entry.id   a7e49f3640d2bfc0c08f6e67c59395f5
#
_cell.length_a   1.000
_cell.length_b   1.000
_cell.length_c   1.000
_cell.angle_alpha   90.00
_cell.angle_beta   90.00
_cell.angle_gamma   90.00
#
_symmetry.space_group_name_H-M   'P 1'
#
loop_
_entity.id
_entity.type
_entity.pdbx_description
1 polymer ?
#
loop_
_entity_poly.entity_id
_entity_poly.type
_entity_poly.pdbx_seq_one_letter_code
_entity_poly.pdbx_strand_id
1 'polypeptide(L)'
;MKDCKLKVIDGIKKERFHLLDVIRGITIINMIIYHGLYDVVSICGAHIPFYSSRWGYVYQQMICWSFIIISGMCRALGSRNPKRGIIVSLCGIIITLVTMIFLPEERIIFGVLTMLGAAMLITLALDKWLRKIPDIAGLIISVLLFVITRNVYIHSLGFERLVICKLPDFLYKDYFTTFLGFPFKGFYSGDYFPIIPWLFLFLAGFYLCLLIKDKEKIKKILSKDIPVFSFIGRHSLLIYMLHQVILYIAVLGIYYCLSAM
;
A
#
# COMPACT_ATOMS: atom_id res chain seq x y z
N MET A 1 48.60 -20.85 12.80
CA MET A 1 48.76 -21.59 11.53
C MET A 1 47.41 -21.95 10.96
N LYS A 2 47.20 -21.52 9.71
CA LYS A 2 46.15 -21.81 8.73
C LYS A 2 44.79 -21.16 8.93
N ASP A 3 44.70 -20.03 8.23
CA ASP A 3 43.53 -19.38 7.73
C ASP A 3 42.53 -20.36 7.08
N CYS A 4 41.36 -20.48 7.63
CA CYS A 4 40.23 -21.03 6.92
C CYS A 4 39.45 -19.85 6.29
N LYS A 5 39.92 -19.39 5.13
CA LYS A 5 39.19 -18.47 4.24
C LYS A 5 37.94 -19.20 3.79
N LEU A 6 36.81 -18.87 4.42
CA LEU A 6 35.49 -19.14 3.84
C LEU A 6 35.44 -18.41 2.48
N LYS A 7 35.62 -19.17 1.38
CA LYS A 7 35.32 -18.71 0.02
C LYS A 7 33.84 -18.29 0.01
N VAL A 8 33.64 -17.01 -0.10
CA VAL A 8 32.37 -16.41 -0.52
C VAL A 8 32.04 -17.03 -1.88
N ILE A 9 30.96 -17.78 -1.92
CA ILE A 9 30.39 -18.23 -3.20
C ILE A 9 29.66 -17.00 -3.77
N ASP A 10 30.46 -16.12 -4.37
CA ASP A 10 30.00 -15.06 -5.27
C ASP A 10 29.54 -15.72 -6.56
N GLY A 11 28.32 -15.43 -6.98
CA GLY A 11 27.93 -15.71 -8.36
C GLY A 11 26.48 -15.99 -8.65
N ILE A 12 25.57 -16.10 -7.68
CA ILE A 12 24.15 -16.15 -8.03
C ILE A 12 23.61 -14.71 -7.96
N LYS A 13 23.69 -13.99 -9.08
CA LYS A 13 22.95 -12.75 -9.29
C LYS A 13 21.48 -13.07 -9.01
N LYS A 14 20.94 -12.59 -7.88
CA LYS A 14 19.54 -12.79 -7.51
C LYS A 14 18.71 -12.23 -8.66
N GLU A 15 18.00 -13.10 -9.38
CA GLU A 15 17.14 -12.69 -10.50
C GLU A 15 16.19 -11.59 -10.02
N ARG A 16 16.22 -10.46 -10.69
CA ARG A 16 15.36 -9.33 -10.36
C ARG A 16 14.11 -9.38 -11.23
N PHE A 17 12.95 -9.36 -10.59
CA PHE A 17 11.67 -9.30 -11.29
C PHE A 17 11.33 -7.85 -11.64
N HIS A 18 11.89 -7.37 -12.76
CA HIS A 18 11.74 -5.99 -13.23
C HIS A 18 10.27 -5.59 -13.45
N LEU A 19 9.43 -6.53 -13.88
CA LEU A 19 8.00 -6.28 -14.11
C LEU A 19 7.28 -5.79 -12.83
N LEU A 20 7.70 -6.21 -11.64
CA LEU A 20 7.13 -5.69 -10.39
C LEU A 20 7.47 -4.21 -10.19
N ASP A 21 8.68 -3.79 -10.58
CA ASP A 21 9.06 -2.37 -10.56
C ASP A 21 8.27 -1.60 -11.62
N VAL A 22 8.06 -2.17 -12.83
CA VAL A 22 7.22 -1.58 -13.90
C VAL A 22 5.79 -1.34 -13.41
N ILE A 23 5.14 -2.38 -12.88
CA ILE A 23 3.74 -2.26 -12.41
C ILE A 23 3.66 -1.24 -11.27
N ARG A 24 4.62 -1.23 -10.35
CA ARG A 24 4.68 -0.21 -9.29
C ARG A 24 4.83 1.20 -9.86
N GLY A 25 5.64 1.39 -10.91
CA GLY A 25 5.79 2.67 -11.59
C GLY A 25 4.50 3.14 -12.24
N ILE A 26 3.79 2.24 -12.92
CA ILE A 26 2.46 2.53 -13.50
C ILE A 26 1.47 2.88 -12.38
N THR A 27 1.45 2.13 -11.29
CA THR A 27 0.54 2.38 -10.15
C THR A 27 0.79 3.75 -9.52
N ILE A 28 2.07 4.15 -9.35
CA ILE A 28 2.43 5.48 -8.82
C ILE A 28 1.98 6.62 -9.76
N ILE A 29 2.10 6.45 -11.07
CA ILE A 29 1.62 7.46 -12.02
C ILE A 29 0.10 7.61 -11.90
N ASN A 30 -0.63 6.49 -11.86
CA ASN A 30 -2.09 6.52 -11.68
C ASN A 30 -2.50 7.15 -10.33
N MET A 31 -1.73 6.90 -9.27
CA MET A 31 -1.94 7.54 -7.98
C MET A 31 -1.77 9.08 -8.06
N ILE A 32 -0.72 9.56 -8.74
CA ILE A 32 -0.48 10.99 -8.95
C ILE A 32 -1.65 11.62 -9.72
N ILE A 33 -2.12 10.96 -10.79
CA ILE A 33 -3.28 11.43 -11.56
C ILE A 33 -4.53 11.51 -10.68
N TYR A 34 -4.80 10.47 -9.87
CA TYR A 34 -5.96 10.44 -8.98
C TYR A 34 -5.94 11.56 -7.94
N HIS A 35 -4.76 11.78 -7.30
CA HIS A 35 -4.58 12.87 -6.33
C HIS A 35 -4.64 14.26 -6.99
N GLY A 36 -4.15 14.40 -8.21
CA GLY A 36 -4.33 15.64 -8.98
C GLY A 36 -5.81 15.94 -9.26
N LEU A 37 -6.61 14.92 -9.60
CA LEU A 37 -8.07 15.08 -9.73
C LEU A 37 -8.73 15.48 -8.40
N TYR A 38 -8.28 14.87 -7.29
CA TYR A 38 -8.73 15.24 -5.95
C TYR A 38 -8.46 16.71 -5.65
N ASP A 39 -7.23 17.18 -5.88
CA ASP A 39 -6.85 18.58 -5.60
C ASP A 39 -7.63 19.57 -6.47
N VAL A 40 -7.86 19.26 -7.75
CA VAL A 40 -8.67 20.11 -8.64
C VAL A 40 -10.11 20.19 -8.17
N VAL A 41 -10.69 19.11 -7.68
CA VAL A 41 -12.05 19.10 -7.13
C VAL A 41 -12.10 19.87 -5.81
N SER A 42 -11.15 19.62 -4.90
CA SER A 42 -11.19 20.17 -3.53
C SER A 42 -10.74 21.64 -3.46
N ILE A 43 -9.74 22.05 -4.25
CA ILE A 43 -9.20 23.42 -4.24
C ILE A 43 -9.97 24.34 -5.20
N CYS A 44 -10.20 23.87 -6.45
CA CYS A 44 -10.84 24.69 -7.48
C CYS A 44 -12.37 24.58 -7.47
N GLY A 45 -12.96 23.68 -6.69
CA GLY A 45 -14.40 23.42 -6.69
C GLY A 45 -14.91 22.84 -8.02
N ALA A 46 -14.02 22.26 -8.84
CA ALA A 46 -14.38 21.77 -10.17
C ALA A 46 -15.27 20.52 -10.08
N HIS A 47 -16.34 20.50 -10.84
CA HIS A 47 -17.21 19.34 -10.94
C HIS A 47 -16.67 18.37 -11.98
N ILE A 48 -16.00 17.27 -11.52
CA ILE A 48 -15.48 16.19 -12.37
C ILE A 48 -16.38 14.96 -12.17
N PRO A 49 -17.31 14.64 -13.10
CA PRO A 49 -18.27 13.53 -12.92
C PRO A 49 -17.60 12.18 -12.72
N PHE A 50 -16.46 11.94 -13.38
CA PHE A 50 -15.69 10.71 -13.20
C PHE A 50 -15.23 10.51 -11.75
N TYR A 51 -14.69 11.55 -11.12
CA TYR A 51 -14.14 11.48 -9.75
C TYR A 51 -15.21 11.06 -8.74
N SER A 52 -16.42 11.64 -8.83
CA SER A 52 -17.55 11.36 -7.93
C SER A 52 -18.34 10.10 -8.30
N SER A 53 -17.94 9.40 -9.39
CA SER A 53 -18.66 8.24 -9.89
C SER A 53 -18.18 6.93 -9.25
N ARG A 54 -18.97 5.84 -9.48
CA ARG A 54 -18.56 4.49 -9.15
C ARG A 54 -17.24 4.10 -9.85
N TRP A 55 -16.98 4.60 -11.04
CA TRP A 55 -15.74 4.33 -11.77
C TRP A 55 -14.52 4.99 -11.13
N GLY A 56 -14.69 6.22 -10.60
CA GLY A 56 -13.66 6.89 -9.81
C GLY A 56 -13.29 6.08 -8.56
N TYR A 57 -14.30 5.56 -7.86
CA TYR A 57 -14.08 4.66 -6.71
C TYR A 57 -13.34 3.37 -7.12
N VAL A 58 -13.78 2.70 -8.19
CA VAL A 58 -13.10 1.48 -8.69
C VAL A 58 -11.66 1.77 -9.08
N TYR A 59 -11.42 2.90 -9.75
CA TYR A 59 -10.06 3.32 -10.13
C TYR A 59 -9.16 3.53 -8.91
N GLN A 60 -9.66 4.22 -7.87
CA GLN A 60 -8.95 4.37 -6.60
C GLN A 60 -8.61 3.01 -5.96
N GLN A 61 -9.60 2.11 -5.89
CA GLN A 61 -9.39 0.78 -5.31
C GLN A 61 -8.36 -0.02 -6.11
N MET A 62 -8.36 0.03 -7.44
CA MET A 62 -7.36 -0.62 -8.28
C MET A 62 -5.95 -0.13 -7.99
N ILE A 63 -5.75 1.18 -7.81
CA ILE A 63 -4.46 1.76 -7.43
C ILE A 63 -4.01 1.22 -6.07
N CYS A 64 -4.87 1.31 -5.05
CA CYS A 64 -4.56 0.89 -3.69
C CYS A 64 -4.25 -0.62 -3.62
N TRP A 65 -5.10 -1.46 -4.20
CA TRP A 65 -4.92 -2.91 -4.18
C TRP A 65 -3.66 -3.34 -4.90
N SER A 66 -3.39 -2.75 -6.09
CA SER A 66 -2.17 -3.05 -6.84
C SER A 66 -0.92 -2.72 -6.02
N PHE A 67 -0.90 -1.57 -5.36
CA PHE A 67 0.23 -1.14 -4.55
C PHE A 67 0.49 -2.08 -3.35
N ILE A 68 -0.58 -2.49 -2.67
CA ILE A 68 -0.51 -3.39 -1.51
C ILE A 68 -0.09 -4.81 -1.93
N ILE A 69 -0.70 -5.36 -3.00
CA ILE A 69 -0.38 -6.70 -3.52
C ILE A 69 1.09 -6.75 -3.96
N ILE A 70 1.56 -5.78 -4.75
CA ILE A 70 2.96 -5.73 -5.21
C ILE A 70 3.91 -5.61 -4.02
N SER A 71 3.54 -4.86 -2.98
CA SER A 71 4.35 -4.75 -1.77
C SER A 71 4.46 -6.08 -1.04
N GLY A 72 3.38 -6.86 -0.96
CA GLY A 72 3.38 -8.23 -0.45
C GLY A 72 4.25 -9.17 -1.29
N MET A 73 4.15 -9.09 -2.63
CA MET A 73 4.99 -9.87 -3.54
C MET A 73 6.48 -9.56 -3.32
N CYS A 74 6.84 -8.29 -3.23
CA CYS A 74 8.22 -7.87 -2.97
C CYS A 74 8.73 -8.33 -1.60
N ARG A 75 7.84 -8.43 -0.58
CA ARG A 75 8.20 -8.97 0.73
C ARG A 75 8.54 -10.46 0.65
N ALA A 76 7.83 -11.25 -0.15
CA ALA A 76 8.11 -12.67 -0.36
C ALA A 76 9.50 -12.93 -0.97
N LEU A 77 9.98 -12.02 -1.84
CA LEU A 77 11.28 -12.06 -2.51
C LEU A 77 12.40 -11.41 -1.69
N GLY A 78 12.05 -10.57 -0.73
CA GLY A 78 12.98 -9.76 0.03
C GLY A 78 13.83 -10.57 1.01
N SER A 79 14.92 -9.96 1.48
CA SER A 79 15.72 -10.48 2.60
C SER A 79 14.96 -10.35 3.92
N ARG A 80 15.37 -11.14 4.92
CA ARG A 80 14.84 -11.06 6.30
C ARG A 80 15.42 -9.85 7.06
N ASN A 81 15.39 -8.68 6.44
CA ASN A 81 15.91 -7.45 7.04
C ASN A 81 14.76 -6.48 7.36
N PRO A 82 14.63 -6.01 8.61
CA PRO A 82 13.56 -5.11 9.02
C PRO A 82 13.72 -3.68 8.49
N LYS A 83 14.92 -3.30 8.02
CA LYS A 83 15.23 -1.90 7.62
C LYS A 83 14.17 -1.28 6.72
N ARG A 84 13.70 -2.01 5.70
CA ARG A 84 12.71 -1.49 4.75
C ARG A 84 11.36 -1.21 5.43
N GLY A 85 10.89 -2.14 6.27
CA GLY A 85 9.64 -1.95 7.04
C GLY A 85 9.75 -0.74 7.97
N ILE A 86 10.87 -0.62 8.68
CA ILE A 86 11.14 0.53 9.57
C ILE A 86 11.14 1.85 8.79
N ILE A 87 11.86 1.93 7.66
CA ILE A 87 11.92 3.14 6.84
C ILE A 87 10.51 3.54 6.35
N VAL A 88 9.73 2.57 5.84
CA VAL A 88 8.38 2.84 5.36
C VAL A 88 7.45 3.30 6.50
N SER A 89 7.55 2.68 7.69
CA SER A 89 6.80 3.12 8.89
C SER A 89 7.19 4.54 9.31
N LEU A 90 8.49 4.87 9.32
CA LEU A 90 8.97 6.21 9.64
C LEU A 90 8.45 7.25 8.63
N CYS A 91 8.47 6.93 7.34
CA CYS A 91 7.86 7.79 6.32
C CYS A 91 6.36 8.02 6.59
N GLY A 92 5.62 6.99 6.98
CA GLY A 92 4.21 7.12 7.38
C GLY A 92 4.02 8.02 8.58
N ILE A 93 4.86 7.92 9.60
CA ILE A 93 4.85 8.80 10.78
C ILE A 93 5.15 10.25 10.37
N ILE A 94 6.13 10.48 9.50
CA ILE A 94 6.45 11.82 8.99
C ILE A 94 5.24 12.45 8.30
N ILE A 95 4.54 11.70 7.42
CA ILE A 95 3.31 12.20 6.78
C ILE A 95 2.26 12.57 7.82
N THR A 96 2.03 11.70 8.82
CA THR A 96 1.09 11.99 9.91
C THR A 96 1.45 13.29 10.61
N LEU A 97 2.71 13.47 11.03
CA LEU A 97 3.16 14.69 11.73
C LEU A 97 3.01 15.93 10.85
N VAL A 98 3.45 15.86 9.59
CA VAL A 98 3.34 16.98 8.64
C VAL A 98 1.89 17.37 8.42
N THR A 99 1.02 16.42 8.15
CA THR A 99 -0.40 16.72 7.89
C THR A 99 -1.13 17.21 9.14
N MET A 100 -0.80 16.70 10.33
CA MET A 100 -1.38 17.19 11.58
C MET A 100 -0.99 18.65 11.89
N ILE A 101 0.23 19.08 11.51
CA ILE A 101 0.74 20.43 11.80
C ILE A 101 0.27 21.42 10.72
N PHE A 102 0.37 21.07 9.45
CA PHE A 102 0.17 22.00 8.33
C PHE A 102 -1.21 21.92 7.68
N LEU A 103 -1.89 20.76 7.78
CA LEU A 103 -3.19 20.49 7.14
C LEU A 103 -4.12 19.72 8.10
N PRO A 104 -4.49 20.28 9.26
CA PRO A 104 -5.23 19.57 10.30
C PRO A 104 -6.62 19.07 9.84
N GLU A 105 -7.25 19.73 8.88
CA GLU A 105 -8.52 19.30 8.27
C GLU A 105 -8.34 18.07 7.37
N GLU A 106 -7.17 17.94 6.73
CA GLU A 106 -6.80 16.82 5.84
C GLU A 106 -5.79 15.88 6.49
N ARG A 107 -5.74 15.86 7.83
CA ARG A 107 -4.78 15.04 8.58
C ARG A 107 -4.83 13.57 8.17
N ILE A 108 -3.67 12.96 8.03
CA ILE A 108 -3.51 11.54 7.72
C ILE A 108 -3.02 10.81 8.95
N ILE A 109 -3.89 9.98 9.54
CA ILE A 109 -3.56 9.13 10.69
C ILE A 109 -3.75 7.68 10.25
N PHE A 110 -2.72 6.83 10.44
CA PHE A 110 -2.71 5.44 9.96
C PHE A 110 -2.91 5.33 8.45
N GLY A 111 -2.17 6.14 7.68
CA GLY A 111 -2.18 6.09 6.21
C GLY A 111 -1.51 4.83 5.66
N VAL A 112 -1.57 4.69 4.32
CA VAL A 112 -1.08 3.48 3.63
C VAL A 112 0.38 3.14 3.90
N LEU A 113 1.29 4.12 4.08
CA LEU A 113 2.69 3.83 4.42
C LEU A 113 2.84 3.26 5.83
N THR A 114 2.08 3.76 6.80
CA THR A 114 2.06 3.20 8.17
C THR A 114 1.61 1.75 8.14
N MET A 115 0.54 1.46 7.41
CA MET A 115 0.02 0.08 7.22
C MET A 115 1.05 -0.80 6.51
N LEU A 116 1.65 -0.35 5.39
CA LEU A 116 2.63 -1.15 4.64
C LEU A 116 3.89 -1.45 5.46
N GLY A 117 4.39 -0.45 6.21
CA GLY A 117 5.52 -0.65 7.09
C GLY A 117 5.22 -1.67 8.17
N ALA A 118 4.07 -1.55 8.85
CA ALA A 118 3.60 -2.51 9.84
C ALA A 118 3.39 -3.91 9.23
N ALA A 119 2.74 -4.03 8.06
CA ALA A 119 2.55 -5.29 7.36
C ALA A 119 3.89 -5.97 7.01
N MET A 120 4.90 -5.20 6.57
CA MET A 120 6.25 -5.71 6.33
C MET A 120 6.90 -6.26 7.60
N LEU A 121 6.76 -5.59 8.74
CA LEU A 121 7.34 -6.00 10.03
C LEU A 121 6.60 -7.21 10.60
N ILE A 122 5.26 -7.22 10.57
CA ILE A 122 4.43 -8.35 11.01
C ILE A 122 4.76 -9.59 10.19
N THR A 123 4.78 -9.47 8.86
CA THR A 123 5.11 -10.60 7.98
C THR A 123 6.56 -11.04 8.13
N LEU A 124 7.48 -10.17 8.52
CA LEU A 124 8.85 -10.54 8.86
C LEU A 124 8.89 -11.39 10.15
N ALA A 125 8.20 -10.93 11.19
CA ALA A 125 8.13 -11.66 12.45
C ALA A 125 7.48 -13.05 12.28
N LEU A 126 6.45 -13.13 11.46
CA LEU A 126 5.69 -14.35 11.19
C LEU A 126 6.25 -15.20 10.03
N ASP A 127 7.35 -14.80 9.36
CA ASP A 127 7.86 -15.42 8.13
C ASP A 127 8.05 -16.94 8.24
N LYS A 128 8.53 -17.42 9.39
CA LYS A 128 8.74 -18.86 9.63
C LYS A 128 7.42 -19.66 9.64
N TRP A 129 6.34 -19.08 10.18
CA TRP A 129 5.03 -19.73 10.25
C TRP A 129 4.28 -19.59 8.95
N LEU A 130 4.31 -18.42 8.33
CA LEU A 130 3.66 -18.18 7.05
C LEU A 130 4.18 -19.14 5.96
N ARG A 131 5.49 -19.39 5.91
CA ARG A 131 6.09 -20.32 4.93
C ARG A 131 5.84 -21.81 5.22
N LYS A 132 5.23 -22.16 6.36
CA LYS A 132 4.78 -23.54 6.63
C LYS A 132 3.38 -23.81 6.02
N ILE A 133 2.61 -22.77 5.76
CA ILE A 133 1.28 -22.89 5.16
C ILE A 133 1.48 -23.15 3.67
N PRO A 134 0.78 -24.16 3.07
CA PRO A 134 0.81 -24.36 1.62
C PRO A 134 0.40 -23.09 0.87
N ASP A 135 1.15 -22.71 -0.16
CA ASP A 135 1.01 -21.40 -0.83
C ASP A 135 -0.41 -21.14 -1.35
N ILE A 136 -1.06 -22.17 -1.91
CA ILE A 136 -2.45 -22.09 -2.39
C ILE A 136 -3.41 -21.83 -1.22
N ALA A 137 -3.27 -22.57 -0.12
CA ALA A 137 -4.11 -22.39 1.06
C ALA A 137 -3.91 -21.00 1.67
N GLY A 138 -2.65 -20.54 1.79
CA GLY A 138 -2.32 -19.22 2.26
C GLY A 138 -2.93 -18.10 1.41
N LEU A 139 -2.91 -18.25 0.08
CA LEU A 139 -3.54 -17.31 -0.84
C LEU A 139 -5.07 -17.27 -0.64
N ILE A 140 -5.72 -18.44 -0.64
CA ILE A 140 -7.18 -18.53 -0.48
C ILE A 140 -7.61 -17.95 0.87
N ILE A 141 -6.96 -18.34 1.97
CA ILE A 141 -7.27 -17.82 3.31
C ILE A 141 -7.10 -16.31 3.36
N SER A 142 -6.01 -15.78 2.80
CA SER A 142 -5.75 -14.34 2.79
C SER A 142 -6.83 -13.57 2.01
N VAL A 143 -7.23 -14.06 0.84
CA VAL A 143 -8.30 -13.44 0.04
C VAL A 143 -9.64 -13.51 0.77
N LEU A 144 -9.99 -14.65 1.34
CA LEU A 144 -11.23 -14.82 2.10
C LEU A 144 -11.28 -13.89 3.31
N LEU A 145 -10.21 -13.80 4.09
CA LEU A 145 -10.13 -12.90 5.23
C LEU A 145 -10.22 -11.44 4.79
N PHE A 146 -9.57 -11.04 3.68
CA PHE A 146 -9.72 -9.69 3.13
C PHE A 146 -11.18 -9.38 2.79
N VAL A 147 -11.86 -10.28 2.08
CA VAL A 147 -13.26 -10.11 1.68
C VAL A 147 -14.18 -10.03 2.89
N ILE A 148 -14.04 -10.95 3.85
CA ILE A 148 -14.92 -11.00 5.04
C ILE A 148 -14.71 -9.77 5.94
N THR A 149 -13.48 -9.27 6.05
CA THR A 149 -13.15 -8.16 6.96
C THR A 149 -13.16 -6.79 6.28
N ARG A 150 -13.53 -6.70 5.00
CA ARG A 150 -13.49 -5.43 4.25
C ARG A 150 -14.32 -4.32 4.91
N ASN A 151 -15.42 -4.68 5.54
CA ASN A 151 -16.37 -3.76 6.17
C ASN A 151 -16.13 -3.53 7.67
N VAL A 152 -15.01 -4.02 8.23
CA VAL A 152 -14.73 -3.86 9.67
C VAL A 152 -14.78 -2.39 10.11
N TYR A 153 -14.29 -1.48 9.29
CA TYR A 153 -14.27 -0.04 9.60
C TYR A 153 -15.69 0.59 9.74
N ILE A 154 -16.72 -0.07 9.23
CA ILE A 154 -18.15 0.34 9.38
C ILE A 154 -18.94 -0.57 10.32
N HIS A 155 -18.30 -1.12 11.34
CA HIS A 155 -18.93 -1.96 12.38
C HIS A 155 -19.58 -3.25 11.87
N SER A 156 -19.07 -3.83 10.78
CA SER A 156 -19.64 -5.07 10.21
C SER A 156 -18.57 -5.97 9.59
N LEU A 157 -18.87 -7.26 9.50
CA LEU A 157 -18.17 -8.18 8.61
C LEU A 157 -18.90 -8.24 7.28
N GLY A 158 -18.12 -8.34 6.19
CA GLY A 158 -18.66 -8.41 4.83
C GLY A 158 -17.81 -7.67 3.82
N PHE A 159 -18.35 -7.49 2.62
CA PHE A 159 -17.67 -6.82 1.52
C PHE A 159 -18.59 -5.78 0.88
N GLU A 160 -18.18 -4.51 0.90
CA GLU A 160 -18.91 -3.39 0.33
C GLU A 160 -20.39 -3.37 0.81
N ARG A 161 -21.35 -3.59 -0.09
CA ARG A 161 -22.79 -3.62 0.23
C ARG A 161 -23.26 -4.90 0.93
N LEU A 162 -22.44 -5.96 0.88
CA LEU A 162 -22.79 -7.23 1.51
C LEU A 162 -22.37 -7.21 2.98
N VAL A 163 -23.34 -7.21 3.89
CA VAL A 163 -23.15 -7.32 5.34
C VAL A 163 -23.48 -8.73 5.78
N ILE A 164 -22.52 -9.42 6.41
CA ILE A 164 -22.70 -10.78 6.96
C ILE A 164 -23.22 -10.70 8.39
N CYS A 165 -22.53 -9.92 9.24
CA CYS A 165 -22.95 -9.68 10.60
C CYS A 165 -22.42 -8.33 11.11
N LYS A 166 -23.07 -7.78 12.14
CA LYS A 166 -22.60 -6.57 12.84
C LYS A 166 -21.55 -6.93 13.89
N LEU A 167 -20.59 -6.05 14.05
CA LEU A 167 -19.58 -6.16 15.10
C LEU A 167 -19.95 -5.32 16.31
N PRO A 168 -19.64 -5.78 17.52
CA PRO A 168 -20.01 -5.09 18.75
C PRO A 168 -19.18 -3.82 18.96
N ASP A 169 -19.80 -2.76 19.48
CA ASP A 169 -19.21 -1.44 19.65
C ASP A 169 -18.03 -1.42 20.62
N PHE A 170 -17.93 -2.39 21.53
CA PHE A 170 -16.82 -2.46 22.47
C PHE A 170 -15.45 -2.66 21.81
N LEU A 171 -15.39 -3.04 20.52
CA LEU A 171 -14.16 -3.15 19.76
C LEU A 171 -13.63 -1.78 19.29
N TYR A 172 -14.47 -0.75 19.27
CA TYR A 172 -14.21 0.57 18.66
C TYR A 172 -13.92 1.64 19.72
N LYS A 173 -12.78 1.51 20.45
CA LYS A 173 -12.54 2.29 21.68
C LYS A 173 -11.54 3.42 21.54
N ASP A 174 -10.39 3.18 20.89
CA ASP A 174 -9.22 4.02 21.00
C ASP A 174 -8.33 3.98 19.72
N TYR A 175 -7.20 4.65 19.77
CA TYR A 175 -6.25 4.68 18.66
C TYR A 175 -5.62 3.31 18.36
N PHE A 176 -5.46 2.43 19.35
CA PHE A 176 -4.92 1.09 19.10
C PHE A 176 -5.91 0.22 18.34
N THR A 177 -7.17 0.21 18.76
CA THR A 177 -8.23 -0.51 18.03
C THR A 177 -8.47 0.10 16.67
N THR A 178 -8.36 1.43 16.53
CA THR A 178 -8.39 2.12 15.23
C THR A 178 -7.25 1.67 14.32
N PHE A 179 -6.02 1.59 14.83
CA PHE A 179 -4.90 1.07 14.04
C PHE A 179 -5.14 -0.36 13.52
N LEU A 180 -5.79 -1.19 14.33
CA LEU A 180 -6.15 -2.56 13.94
C LEU A 180 -7.27 -2.63 12.89
N GLY A 181 -8.18 -1.65 12.81
CA GLY A 181 -9.31 -1.64 11.87
C GLY A 181 -10.64 -1.24 12.48
N PHE A 182 -10.68 -0.94 13.77
CA PHE A 182 -11.87 -0.63 14.54
C PHE A 182 -11.86 0.84 15.01
N PRO A 183 -12.18 1.80 14.10
CA PRO A 183 -12.07 3.23 14.39
C PRO A 183 -13.08 3.66 15.46
N PHE A 184 -12.61 4.38 16.48
CA PHE A 184 -13.47 4.92 17.52
C PHE A 184 -14.38 6.04 16.96
N LYS A 185 -15.50 6.28 17.64
CA LYS A 185 -16.49 7.30 17.24
C LYS A 185 -15.85 8.70 17.17
N GLY A 186 -15.96 9.35 16.03
CA GLY A 186 -15.36 10.67 15.78
C GLY A 186 -13.93 10.63 15.23
N PHE A 187 -13.36 9.44 15.00
CA PHE A 187 -12.09 9.33 14.29
C PHE A 187 -12.22 9.80 12.84
N TYR A 188 -11.28 10.62 12.41
CA TYR A 188 -11.16 11.08 11.03
C TYR A 188 -9.71 11.00 10.55
N SER A 189 -9.55 10.58 9.31
CA SER A 189 -8.28 10.59 8.57
C SER A 189 -8.57 10.68 7.07
N GLY A 190 -7.88 11.56 6.36
CA GLY A 190 -8.01 11.72 4.91
C GLY A 190 -7.52 10.50 4.11
N ASP A 191 -6.63 9.70 4.69
CA ASP A 191 -6.12 8.46 4.10
C ASP A 191 -6.02 7.39 5.21
N TYR A 192 -7.07 6.58 5.39
CA TYR A 192 -7.14 5.58 6.45
C TYR A 192 -6.97 4.16 5.92
N PHE A 193 -5.82 3.57 6.28
CA PHE A 193 -5.46 2.18 5.95
C PHE A 193 -5.08 1.42 7.22
N PRO A 194 -6.03 0.84 7.95
CA PRO A 194 -5.76 0.04 9.14
C PRO A 194 -5.11 -1.31 8.78
N ILE A 195 -4.62 -2.01 9.79
CA ILE A 195 -4.05 -3.34 9.59
C ILE A 195 -5.10 -4.30 8.99
N ILE A 196 -6.30 -4.37 9.56
CA ILE A 196 -7.42 -5.15 9.02
C ILE A 196 -8.29 -4.21 8.19
N PRO A 197 -8.58 -4.52 6.93
CA PRO A 197 -8.36 -5.77 6.19
C PRO A 197 -7.04 -5.82 5.38
N TRP A 198 -6.28 -4.76 5.31
CA TRP A 198 -5.24 -4.56 4.32
C TRP A 198 -4.02 -5.48 4.47
N LEU A 199 -3.73 -5.94 5.69
CA LEU A 199 -2.72 -6.98 5.92
C LEU A 199 -3.06 -8.28 5.17
N PHE A 200 -4.33 -8.64 5.09
CA PHE A 200 -4.74 -9.84 4.36
C PHE A 200 -4.54 -9.69 2.85
N LEU A 201 -4.80 -8.51 2.30
CA LEU A 201 -4.49 -8.24 0.88
C LEU A 201 -2.97 -8.25 0.62
N PHE A 202 -2.17 -7.74 1.56
CA PHE A 202 -0.72 -7.82 1.50
C PHE A 202 -0.23 -9.28 1.55
N LEU A 203 -0.81 -10.11 2.42
CA LEU A 203 -0.52 -11.54 2.50
C LEU A 203 -0.96 -12.29 1.24
N ALA A 204 -2.07 -11.91 0.61
CA ALA A 204 -2.47 -12.46 -0.68
C ALA A 204 -1.37 -12.21 -1.74
N GLY A 205 -0.80 -11.00 -1.78
CA GLY A 205 0.37 -10.70 -2.63
C GLY A 205 1.60 -11.54 -2.28
N PHE A 206 1.87 -11.73 -0.98
CA PHE A 206 2.97 -12.57 -0.50
C PHE A 206 2.84 -14.02 -0.99
N TYR A 207 1.68 -14.65 -0.79
CA TYR A 207 1.45 -16.03 -1.24
C TYR A 207 1.36 -16.17 -2.76
N LEU A 208 0.77 -15.18 -3.44
CA LEU A 208 0.76 -15.15 -4.90
C LEU A 208 2.19 -15.21 -5.45
N CYS A 209 3.10 -14.45 -4.87
CA CYS A 209 4.50 -14.48 -5.28
C CYS A 209 5.14 -15.86 -5.03
N LEU A 210 4.90 -16.49 -3.88
CA LEU A 210 5.42 -17.83 -3.58
C LEU A 210 4.93 -18.86 -4.59
N LEU A 211 3.67 -18.80 -5.01
CA LEU A 211 3.08 -19.70 -6.01
C LEU A 211 3.69 -19.57 -7.41
N ILE A 212 4.13 -18.37 -7.78
CA ILE A 212 4.50 -18.11 -9.18
C ILE A 212 6.02 -17.96 -9.40
N LYS A 213 6.78 -17.64 -8.36
CA LYS A 213 8.21 -17.28 -8.46
C LYS A 213 9.10 -18.36 -9.08
N ASP A 214 8.73 -19.65 -8.91
CA ASP A 214 9.56 -20.77 -9.35
C ASP A 214 9.14 -21.32 -10.74
N LYS A 215 8.05 -20.77 -11.34
CA LYS A 215 7.56 -21.18 -12.67
C LYS A 215 8.37 -20.48 -13.77
N GLU A 216 9.14 -21.22 -14.56
CA GLU A 216 10.05 -20.70 -15.59
C GLU A 216 9.37 -19.75 -16.60
N LYS A 217 8.15 -20.08 -17.08
CA LYS A 217 7.40 -19.19 -17.98
C LYS A 217 7.08 -17.83 -17.31
N ILE A 218 6.76 -17.86 -16.02
CA ILE A 218 6.42 -16.65 -15.26
C ILE A 218 7.68 -15.85 -14.93
N LYS A 219 8.78 -16.49 -14.57
CA LYS A 219 10.08 -15.81 -14.39
C LYS A 219 10.46 -15.02 -15.64
N LYS A 220 10.34 -15.61 -16.84
CA LYS A 220 10.61 -14.93 -18.10
C LYS A 220 9.71 -13.71 -18.33
N ILE A 221 8.46 -13.77 -17.90
CA ILE A 221 7.54 -12.62 -17.96
C ILE A 221 7.95 -11.57 -16.92
N LEU A 222 8.19 -11.98 -15.68
CA LEU A 222 8.55 -11.09 -14.58
C LEU A 222 9.92 -10.40 -14.77
N SER A 223 10.81 -10.98 -15.59
CA SER A 223 12.11 -10.37 -15.93
C SER A 223 12.03 -9.28 -17.00
N LYS A 224 10.87 -9.13 -17.68
CA LYS A 224 10.68 -8.05 -18.66
C LYS A 224 10.81 -6.70 -17.98
N ASP A 225 11.56 -5.81 -18.62
CA ASP A 225 11.80 -4.46 -18.15
C ASP A 225 11.26 -3.42 -19.14
N ILE A 226 10.66 -2.36 -18.59
CA ILE A 226 10.36 -1.14 -19.31
C ILE A 226 11.06 -0.02 -18.54
N PRO A 227 12.23 0.44 -19.00
CA PRO A 227 13.17 1.22 -18.19
C PRO A 227 12.57 2.44 -17.50
N VAL A 228 11.68 3.20 -18.17
CA VAL A 228 11.05 4.40 -17.63
C VAL A 228 10.17 4.04 -16.42
N PHE A 229 9.27 3.07 -16.58
CA PHE A 229 8.38 2.67 -15.49
C PHE A 229 9.12 1.95 -14.36
N SER A 230 10.12 1.14 -14.70
CA SER A 230 10.98 0.51 -13.69
C SER A 230 11.75 1.54 -12.88
N PHE A 231 12.25 2.61 -13.51
CA PHE A 231 12.92 3.69 -12.81
C PHE A 231 11.98 4.37 -11.80
N ILE A 232 10.76 4.74 -12.23
CA ILE A 232 9.73 5.33 -11.37
C ILE A 232 9.37 4.36 -10.23
N GLY A 233 9.17 3.08 -10.53
CA GLY A 233 8.84 2.06 -9.53
C GLY A 233 9.93 1.84 -8.48
N ARG A 234 11.20 1.96 -8.86
CA ARG A 234 12.33 1.90 -7.91
C ARG A 234 12.36 3.09 -6.95
N HIS A 235 11.92 4.26 -7.39
CA HIS A 235 11.88 5.49 -6.60
C HIS A 235 10.49 5.76 -6.00
N SER A 236 9.60 4.78 -6.02
CA SER A 236 8.18 4.92 -5.64
C SER A 236 7.97 5.50 -4.24
N LEU A 237 8.82 5.17 -3.25
CA LEU A 237 8.69 5.72 -1.91
C LEU A 237 8.97 7.24 -1.88
N LEU A 238 10.02 7.69 -2.54
CA LEU A 238 10.36 9.11 -2.63
C LEU A 238 9.27 9.88 -3.38
N ILE A 239 8.82 9.34 -4.52
CA ILE A 239 7.75 9.95 -5.31
C ILE A 239 6.47 10.02 -4.49
N TYR A 240 6.13 8.93 -3.75
CA TYR A 240 4.99 8.90 -2.85
C TYR A 240 5.07 9.98 -1.76
N MET A 241 6.25 10.22 -1.18
CA MET A 241 6.43 11.25 -0.14
C MET A 241 6.24 12.68 -0.66
N LEU A 242 6.61 12.93 -1.92
CA LEU A 242 6.66 14.29 -2.48
C LEU A 242 5.45 14.66 -3.33
N HIS A 243 4.75 13.68 -3.91
CA HIS A 243 3.72 13.93 -4.94
C HIS A 243 2.62 14.89 -4.48
N GLN A 244 2.08 14.69 -3.27
CA GLN A 244 0.96 15.50 -2.78
C GLN A 244 1.36 16.96 -2.53
N VAL A 245 2.55 17.18 -1.97
CA VAL A 245 3.05 18.54 -1.75
C VAL A 245 3.24 19.27 -3.10
N ILE A 246 3.81 18.57 -4.08
CA ILE A 246 4.05 19.14 -5.42
C ILE A 246 2.74 19.43 -6.13
N LEU A 247 1.78 18.47 -6.11
CA LEU A 247 0.47 18.63 -6.72
C LEU A 247 -0.31 19.78 -6.09
N TYR A 248 -0.38 19.82 -4.76
CA TYR A 248 -1.10 20.86 -4.03
C TYR A 248 -0.57 22.27 -4.38
N ILE A 249 0.76 22.46 -4.37
CA ILE A 249 1.38 23.74 -4.74
C ILE A 249 1.09 24.09 -6.21
N ALA A 250 1.19 23.12 -7.12
CA ALA A 250 0.95 23.32 -8.54
C ALA A 250 -0.52 23.71 -8.83
N VAL A 251 -1.48 22.98 -8.26
CA VAL A 251 -2.91 23.27 -8.45
C VAL A 251 -3.29 24.60 -7.83
N LEU A 252 -2.80 24.89 -6.62
CA LEU A 252 -3.05 26.16 -5.95
C LEU A 252 -2.46 27.35 -6.73
N GLY A 253 -1.23 27.22 -7.27
CA GLY A 253 -0.60 28.23 -8.10
C GLY A 253 -1.37 28.52 -9.38
N ILE A 254 -1.82 27.45 -10.08
CA ILE A 254 -2.66 27.58 -11.27
C ILE A 254 -3.99 28.27 -10.93
N TYR A 255 -4.64 27.87 -9.84
CA TYR A 255 -5.91 28.47 -9.39
C TYR A 255 -5.78 29.97 -9.16
N TYR A 256 -4.73 30.43 -8.45
CA TYR A 256 -4.51 31.87 -8.22
C TYR A 256 -4.16 32.63 -9.49
N CYS A 257 -3.36 32.06 -10.40
CA CYS A 257 -3.07 32.70 -11.67
C CYS A 257 -4.33 32.90 -12.55
N LEU A 258 -5.22 31.91 -12.57
CA LEU A 258 -6.48 32.00 -13.33
C LEU A 258 -7.49 32.93 -12.67
N SER A 259 -7.49 33.04 -11.34
CA SER A 259 -8.41 33.94 -10.61
C SER A 259 -7.97 35.41 -10.67
N ALA A 260 -6.72 35.67 -11.04
CA ALA A 260 -6.16 37.02 -11.18
C ALA A 260 -6.27 37.58 -12.60
N MET A 261 -6.73 36.79 -13.56
CA MET A 261 -7.03 37.18 -14.94
C MET A 261 -8.48 37.54 -15.11
#